data_c0b2aa8a433b287ee399b59857307430
#
_entry.id   c0b2aa8a433b287ee399b59857307430
#
_cell.length_a   1.000
_cell.length_b   1.000
_cell.length_c   1.000
_cell.angle_alpha   90.00
_cell.angle_beta   90.00
_cell.angle_gamma   90.00
#
_symmetry.space_group_name_H-M   'P 1'
#
loop_
_entity.id
_entity.type
_entity.pdbx_description
1 polymer ?
#
loop_
_entity_poly.entity_id
_entity_poly.type
_entity_poly.pdbx_seq_one_letter_code
_entity_poly.pdbx_strand_id
1 'polypeptide(L)'
;MDKNRQFKKIKIMLMRSDKFVRLSGIMMMGRTTMTTDIPTACTDGRNEMYNPEFIWQFTEKMVGFIIIHENMHKAGRHLTTYKKLVEIYGHRLVNIALDYWNNNRIKKADPNEELVAMPYLNGKQVGLYDIKYDVWTVLQIIKDLKQEQEDNPDQGEGEGEGEGEGGGGFDDHDWEGASEMSEEEVKKLESDIKQAIRQGQMAAKKMGVGTGAGSDLLGLNELVASKVNWKQQLQEFASSTCTAKQESSWRRPNRRFLHQGIIMPTLISESITELVFTRDASGSMHFGDRLTKVTSEMVAIAKALRIEKIHLIDWDGAVGSHEEFTADTFQYAPSIKEVHG
;
A
#
# COMPACT_ATOMS: atom_id res chain seq x y z
N MET A 1 -29.46 12.19 -26.24
CA MET A 1 -28.77 12.91 -25.15
C MET A 1 -27.31 13.02 -25.54
N ASP A 2 -26.65 14.17 -25.33
CA ASP A 2 -25.21 14.28 -25.63
C ASP A 2 -24.43 13.28 -24.78
N LYS A 3 -23.69 12.35 -25.41
CA LYS A 3 -22.93 11.28 -24.76
C LYS A 3 -21.92 11.84 -23.75
N ASN A 4 -21.29 12.96 -24.04
CA ASN A 4 -20.38 13.63 -23.12
C ASN A 4 -21.11 14.16 -21.86
N ARG A 5 -22.33 14.63 -22.01
CA ARG A 5 -23.16 15.05 -20.88
C ARG A 5 -23.60 13.87 -20.02
N GLN A 6 -23.91 12.73 -20.66
CA GLN A 6 -24.25 11.48 -19.97
C GLN A 6 -23.06 10.95 -19.16
N PHE A 7 -21.86 10.92 -19.74
CA PHE A 7 -20.63 10.53 -19.03
C PHE A 7 -20.39 11.39 -17.79
N LYS A 8 -20.47 12.73 -17.94
CA LYS A 8 -20.31 13.67 -16.81
C LYS A 8 -21.35 13.41 -15.72
N LYS A 9 -22.60 13.09 -16.10
CA LYS A 9 -23.67 12.77 -15.16
C LYS A 9 -23.32 11.51 -14.34
N ILE A 10 -22.86 10.43 -15.00
CA ILE A 10 -22.43 9.19 -14.33
C ILE A 10 -21.29 9.51 -13.36
N LYS A 11 -20.24 10.21 -13.80
CA LYS A 11 -19.09 10.59 -12.97
C LYS A 11 -19.52 11.40 -11.73
N ILE A 12 -20.40 12.38 -11.89
CA ILE A 12 -20.94 13.18 -10.79
C ILE A 12 -21.76 12.30 -9.83
N MET A 13 -22.58 11.39 -10.34
CA MET A 13 -23.37 10.46 -9.52
C MET A 13 -22.45 9.62 -8.62
N LEU A 14 -21.38 9.05 -9.18
CA LEU A 14 -20.39 8.27 -8.45
C LEU A 14 -19.69 9.10 -7.37
N MET A 15 -19.26 10.32 -7.71
CA MET A 15 -18.60 11.24 -6.77
C MET A 15 -19.50 11.66 -5.60
N ARG A 16 -20.82 11.57 -5.75
CA ARG A 16 -21.83 11.94 -4.73
C ARG A 16 -22.40 10.72 -4.00
N SER A 17 -22.00 9.52 -4.37
CA SER A 17 -22.46 8.29 -3.72
C SER A 17 -21.67 8.03 -2.43
N ASP A 18 -22.30 7.43 -1.44
CA ASP A 18 -21.67 7.00 -0.19
C ASP A 18 -20.56 5.97 -0.42
N LYS A 19 -20.71 5.10 -1.44
CA LYS A 19 -19.75 4.04 -1.78
C LYS A 19 -18.46 4.58 -2.41
N PHE A 20 -18.54 5.63 -3.27
CA PHE A 20 -17.41 6.09 -4.08
C PHE A 20 -16.98 7.53 -3.83
N VAL A 21 -17.64 8.29 -2.94
CA VAL A 21 -17.29 9.67 -2.63
C VAL A 21 -15.83 9.84 -2.19
N ARG A 22 -15.21 8.83 -1.57
CA ARG A 22 -13.80 8.86 -1.17
C ARG A 22 -12.85 8.95 -2.36
N LEU A 23 -13.28 8.45 -3.53
CA LEU A 23 -12.51 8.53 -4.77
C LEU A 23 -12.75 9.84 -5.52
N SER A 24 -13.66 10.70 -5.05
CA SER A 24 -14.06 11.93 -5.75
C SER A 24 -12.90 12.87 -6.06
N GLY A 25 -11.93 13.02 -5.14
CA GLY A 25 -10.75 13.83 -5.38
C GLY A 25 -9.87 13.29 -6.52
N ILE A 26 -9.74 11.98 -6.63
CA ILE A 26 -9.02 11.32 -7.73
C ILE A 26 -9.78 11.49 -9.05
N MET A 27 -11.12 11.32 -9.05
CA MET A 27 -11.94 11.56 -10.23
C MET A 27 -11.89 13.00 -10.75
N MET A 28 -11.59 13.96 -9.88
CA MET A 28 -11.41 15.37 -10.24
C MET A 28 -9.97 15.70 -10.66
N MET A 29 -9.02 14.82 -10.41
CA MET A 29 -7.61 15.05 -10.75
C MET A 29 -7.37 14.77 -12.23
N GLY A 30 -6.61 15.65 -12.87
CA GLY A 30 -6.25 15.52 -14.29
C GLY A 30 -7.38 15.90 -15.24
N ARG A 31 -7.24 15.45 -16.48
CA ARG A 31 -8.20 15.67 -17.57
C ARG A 31 -8.87 14.37 -17.95
N THR A 32 -10.14 14.46 -18.32
CA THR A 32 -10.89 13.33 -18.92
C THR A 32 -11.08 13.64 -20.39
N THR A 33 -10.57 12.79 -21.25
CA THR A 33 -10.60 12.95 -22.71
C THR A 33 -11.35 11.79 -23.35
N MET A 34 -12.22 12.11 -24.35
CA MET A 34 -12.82 11.12 -25.22
C MET A 34 -12.03 11.10 -26.52
N THR A 35 -11.47 9.93 -26.87
CA THR A 35 -10.66 9.76 -28.08
C THR A 35 -10.85 8.37 -28.67
N THR A 36 -10.72 8.25 -29.96
CA THR A 36 -10.70 6.98 -30.69
C THR A 36 -9.28 6.47 -30.94
N ASP A 37 -8.25 7.18 -30.44
CA ASP A 37 -6.84 6.81 -30.61
C ASP A 37 -6.43 5.60 -29.74
N ILE A 38 -7.28 5.23 -28.78
CA ILE A 38 -7.11 4.07 -27.90
C ILE A 38 -8.23 3.07 -28.11
N PRO A 39 -8.02 1.78 -27.93
CA PRO A 39 -9.07 0.78 -28.18
C PRO A 39 -10.20 0.80 -27.15
N THR A 40 -9.90 1.07 -25.89
CA THR A 40 -10.84 0.91 -24.77
C THR A 40 -10.89 2.14 -23.86
N ALA A 41 -10.32 2.06 -22.69
CA ALA A 41 -10.09 3.14 -21.74
C ALA A 41 -8.67 3.00 -21.21
N CYS A 42 -8.04 4.08 -20.75
CA CYS A 42 -6.73 4.02 -20.09
C CYS A 42 -6.45 5.26 -19.26
N THR A 43 -5.45 5.15 -18.40
CA THR A 43 -4.87 6.28 -17.67
C THR A 43 -3.36 6.35 -17.83
N ASP A 44 -2.83 7.57 -17.83
CA ASP A 44 -1.40 7.86 -17.73
C ASP A 44 -0.95 8.06 -16.26
N GLY A 45 -1.82 7.71 -15.29
CA GLY A 45 -1.62 7.95 -13.86
C GLY A 45 -2.13 9.31 -13.37
N ARG A 46 -2.43 10.26 -14.27
CA ARG A 46 -3.01 11.57 -13.97
C ARG A 46 -4.29 11.83 -14.73
N ASN A 47 -4.27 11.63 -16.04
CA ASN A 47 -5.37 11.85 -16.95
C ASN A 47 -6.09 10.53 -17.26
N GLU A 48 -7.30 10.65 -17.72
CA GLU A 48 -8.13 9.52 -18.13
C GLU A 48 -8.52 9.69 -19.61
N MET A 49 -8.43 8.63 -20.37
CA MET A 49 -8.85 8.58 -21.76
C MET A 49 -9.85 7.45 -21.95
N TYR A 50 -10.90 7.71 -22.72
CA TYR A 50 -11.97 6.77 -22.96
C TYR A 50 -12.31 6.74 -24.44
N ASN A 51 -12.37 5.55 -25.05
CA ASN A 51 -12.87 5.41 -26.41
C ASN A 51 -14.41 5.43 -26.40
N PRO A 52 -15.04 6.43 -27.02
CA PRO A 52 -16.50 6.53 -27.05
C PRO A 52 -17.17 5.36 -27.78
N GLU A 53 -16.51 4.74 -28.76
CA GLU A 53 -17.05 3.59 -29.49
C GLU A 53 -17.07 2.34 -28.60
N PHE A 54 -16.13 2.21 -27.70
CA PHE A 54 -16.08 1.14 -26.72
C PHE A 54 -17.05 1.36 -25.56
N ILE A 55 -16.93 2.48 -24.82
CA ILE A 55 -17.69 2.66 -23.57
C ILE A 55 -19.20 2.73 -23.78
N TRP A 56 -19.67 3.20 -24.94
CA TRP A 56 -21.11 3.30 -25.20
C TRP A 56 -21.76 2.01 -25.72
N GLN A 57 -21.04 0.90 -25.73
CA GLN A 57 -21.60 -0.43 -25.87
C GLN A 57 -22.18 -0.95 -24.54
N PHE A 58 -21.84 -0.30 -23.44
CA PHE A 58 -22.21 -0.71 -22.08
C PHE A 58 -23.34 0.12 -21.49
N THR A 59 -24.00 -0.42 -20.48
CA THR A 59 -25.00 0.31 -19.68
C THR A 59 -24.36 1.40 -18.83
N GLU A 60 -25.13 2.36 -18.32
CA GLU A 60 -24.61 3.44 -17.46
C GLU A 60 -23.88 2.90 -16.21
N LYS A 61 -24.35 1.79 -15.62
CA LYS A 61 -23.71 1.15 -14.47
C LYS A 61 -22.36 0.52 -14.84
N MET A 62 -22.28 -0.11 -16.02
CA MET A 62 -21.04 -0.69 -16.53
C MET A 62 -20.02 0.40 -16.90
N VAL A 63 -20.47 1.50 -17.52
CA VAL A 63 -19.63 2.69 -17.75
C VAL A 63 -19.13 3.26 -16.42
N GLY A 64 -19.99 3.29 -15.39
CA GLY A 64 -19.60 3.66 -14.03
C GLY A 64 -18.50 2.78 -13.47
N PHE A 65 -18.57 1.47 -13.70
CA PHE A 65 -17.51 0.53 -13.28
C PHE A 65 -16.18 0.85 -13.95
N ILE A 66 -16.18 1.07 -15.26
CA ILE A 66 -14.98 1.45 -16.03
C ILE A 66 -14.39 2.76 -15.48
N ILE A 67 -15.21 3.78 -15.20
CA ILE A 67 -14.74 5.04 -14.59
C ILE A 67 -14.05 4.79 -13.26
N ILE A 68 -14.65 3.98 -12.37
CA ILE A 68 -14.03 3.68 -11.07
C ILE A 68 -12.74 2.90 -11.26
N HIS A 69 -12.69 1.94 -12.18
CA HIS A 69 -11.54 1.12 -12.52
C HIS A 69 -10.31 1.99 -12.88
N GLU A 70 -10.46 2.89 -13.88
CA GLU A 70 -9.39 3.83 -14.26
C GLU A 70 -8.91 4.70 -13.09
N ASN A 71 -9.86 5.17 -12.29
CA ASN A 71 -9.54 6.01 -11.13
C ASN A 71 -8.89 5.21 -9.99
N MET A 72 -9.13 3.90 -9.88
CA MET A 72 -8.40 3.03 -8.96
C MET A 72 -6.95 2.83 -9.40
N HIS A 73 -6.67 2.71 -10.71
CA HIS A 73 -5.30 2.69 -11.22
C HIS A 73 -4.54 3.97 -10.87
N LYS A 74 -5.16 5.14 -10.99
CA LYS A 74 -4.59 6.42 -10.56
C LYS A 74 -4.34 6.45 -9.05
N ALA A 75 -5.36 6.11 -8.24
CA ALA A 75 -5.27 6.11 -6.79
C ALA A 75 -4.18 5.16 -6.28
N GLY A 76 -4.08 3.96 -6.88
CA GLY A 76 -3.06 2.96 -6.58
C GLY A 76 -1.66 3.32 -7.06
N ARG A 77 -1.52 4.37 -7.87
CA ARG A 77 -0.24 4.76 -8.49
C ARG A 77 0.38 3.59 -9.23
N HIS A 78 -0.43 2.81 -9.93
CA HIS A 78 -0.02 1.53 -10.48
C HIS A 78 1.15 1.68 -11.43
N LEU A 79 1.13 2.68 -12.31
CA LEU A 79 2.17 2.94 -13.30
C LEU A 79 3.55 3.30 -12.70
N THR A 80 3.59 3.85 -11.50
CA THR A 80 4.85 4.24 -10.85
C THR A 80 5.31 3.27 -9.78
N THR A 81 4.37 2.67 -9.02
CA THR A 81 4.67 1.80 -7.87
C THR A 81 5.16 0.41 -8.30
N TYR A 82 4.64 -0.12 -9.42
CA TYR A 82 4.86 -1.51 -9.83
C TYR A 82 5.91 -1.68 -10.94
N LYS A 83 6.66 -0.62 -11.32
CA LYS A 83 7.72 -0.66 -12.34
C LYS A 83 8.67 -1.85 -12.17
N LYS A 84 9.14 -2.11 -10.94
CA LYS A 84 10.04 -3.25 -10.66
C LYS A 84 9.40 -4.60 -10.92
N LEU A 85 8.10 -4.74 -10.68
CA LEU A 85 7.40 -6.00 -10.98
C LEU A 85 7.20 -6.16 -12.48
N VAL A 86 7.00 -5.07 -13.21
CA VAL A 86 6.94 -5.08 -14.68
C VAL A 86 8.26 -5.54 -15.28
N GLU A 87 9.40 -5.07 -14.75
CA GLU A 87 10.74 -5.50 -15.18
C GLU A 87 10.98 -7.01 -14.92
N ILE A 88 10.42 -7.57 -13.84
CA ILE A 88 10.64 -8.97 -13.44
C ILE A 88 9.65 -9.93 -14.13
N TYR A 89 8.38 -9.55 -14.22
CA TYR A 89 7.28 -10.44 -14.61
C TYR A 89 6.64 -10.10 -15.96
N GLY A 90 7.05 -8.99 -16.58
CA GLY A 90 6.48 -8.49 -17.80
C GLY A 90 5.21 -7.64 -17.60
N HIS A 91 4.98 -6.75 -18.54
CA HIS A 91 3.90 -5.77 -18.51
C HIS A 91 2.50 -6.44 -18.42
N ARG A 92 2.24 -7.38 -19.33
CA ARG A 92 0.93 -8.04 -19.46
C ARG A 92 0.47 -8.72 -18.15
N LEU A 93 1.37 -9.50 -17.52
CA LEU A 93 1.03 -10.25 -16.32
C LEU A 93 0.75 -9.34 -15.14
N VAL A 94 1.54 -8.28 -14.99
CA VAL A 94 1.36 -7.27 -13.93
C VAL A 94 0.05 -6.52 -14.12
N ASN A 95 -0.29 -6.13 -15.36
CA ASN A 95 -1.55 -5.44 -15.66
C ASN A 95 -2.76 -6.31 -15.31
N ILE A 96 -2.78 -7.57 -15.75
CA ILE A 96 -3.83 -8.54 -15.40
C ILE A 96 -4.01 -8.65 -13.87
N ALA A 97 -2.91 -8.74 -13.12
CA ALA A 97 -2.97 -8.83 -11.66
C ALA A 97 -3.52 -7.56 -11.00
N LEU A 98 -3.18 -6.39 -11.54
CA LEU A 98 -3.71 -5.10 -11.08
C LEU A 98 -5.20 -4.96 -11.38
N ASP A 99 -5.65 -5.46 -12.52
CA ASP A 99 -7.06 -5.48 -12.89
C ASP A 99 -7.89 -6.37 -11.95
N TYR A 100 -7.41 -7.59 -11.66
CA TYR A 100 -8.04 -8.44 -10.66
C TYR A 100 -8.12 -7.73 -9.30
N TRP A 101 -7.03 -7.11 -8.87
CA TRP A 101 -6.95 -6.41 -7.59
C TRP A 101 -7.92 -5.24 -7.51
N ASN A 102 -8.04 -4.42 -8.58
CA ASN A 102 -8.99 -3.31 -8.65
C ASN A 102 -10.44 -3.80 -8.70
N ASN A 103 -10.73 -4.75 -9.59
CA ASN A 103 -12.09 -5.20 -9.85
C ASN A 103 -12.70 -5.89 -8.63
N ASN A 104 -11.90 -6.67 -7.88
CA ASN A 104 -12.35 -7.26 -6.61
C ASN A 104 -12.73 -6.19 -5.59
N ARG A 105 -11.96 -5.12 -5.45
CA ARG A 105 -12.26 -4.01 -4.54
C ARG A 105 -13.51 -3.23 -4.96
N ILE A 106 -13.69 -2.99 -6.26
CA ILE A 106 -14.89 -2.33 -6.79
C ILE A 106 -16.12 -3.18 -6.51
N LYS A 107 -16.05 -4.48 -6.80
CA LYS A 107 -17.15 -5.42 -6.54
C LYS A 107 -17.49 -5.53 -5.06
N LYS A 108 -16.49 -5.49 -4.18
CA LYS A 108 -16.67 -5.46 -2.73
C LYS A 108 -17.32 -4.17 -2.25
N ALA A 109 -17.04 -3.03 -2.89
CA ALA A 109 -17.65 -1.76 -2.55
C ALA A 109 -19.13 -1.68 -2.98
N ASP A 110 -19.50 -2.37 -4.05
CA ASP A 110 -20.89 -2.42 -4.56
C ASP A 110 -21.32 -3.85 -4.94
N PRO A 111 -21.46 -4.77 -3.95
CA PRO A 111 -21.70 -6.19 -4.21
C PRO A 111 -23.06 -6.45 -4.88
N ASN A 112 -24.03 -5.58 -4.67
CA ASN A 112 -25.38 -5.69 -5.24
C ASN A 112 -25.53 -4.95 -6.58
N GLU A 113 -24.45 -4.36 -7.11
CA GLU A 113 -24.45 -3.60 -8.37
C GLU A 113 -25.53 -2.50 -8.39
N GLU A 114 -25.66 -1.78 -7.28
CA GLU A 114 -26.63 -0.68 -7.18
C GLU A 114 -26.22 0.53 -8.01
N LEU A 115 -24.93 0.88 -8.01
CA LEU A 115 -24.35 2.03 -8.67
C LEU A 115 -23.48 1.67 -9.87
N VAL A 116 -22.68 0.61 -9.74
CA VAL A 116 -21.78 0.11 -10.78
C VAL A 116 -21.99 -1.38 -10.98
N ALA A 117 -21.82 -1.86 -12.21
CA ALA A 117 -21.96 -3.27 -12.55
C ALA A 117 -20.75 -3.73 -13.35
N MET A 118 -20.35 -5.00 -13.15
CA MET A 118 -19.29 -5.62 -13.95
C MET A 118 -19.65 -5.54 -15.43
N PRO A 119 -18.73 -5.12 -16.30
CA PRO A 119 -19.01 -5.03 -17.73
C PRO A 119 -19.15 -6.39 -18.40
N TYR A 120 -20.22 -6.53 -19.16
CA TYR A 120 -20.50 -7.68 -20.02
C TYR A 120 -20.77 -7.21 -21.46
N LEU A 121 -20.16 -7.87 -22.41
CA LEU A 121 -20.38 -7.64 -23.83
C LEU A 121 -20.74 -8.97 -24.49
N ASN A 122 -21.85 -9.00 -25.24
CA ASN A 122 -22.35 -10.22 -25.91
C ASN A 122 -22.47 -11.44 -24.97
N GLY A 123 -22.84 -11.22 -23.70
CA GLY A 123 -22.99 -12.28 -22.70
C GLY A 123 -21.68 -12.79 -22.09
N LYS A 124 -20.54 -12.25 -22.52
CA LYS A 124 -19.22 -12.54 -21.92
C LYS A 124 -18.80 -11.41 -20.97
N GLN A 125 -18.23 -11.78 -19.84
CA GLN A 125 -17.61 -10.82 -18.92
C GLN A 125 -16.34 -10.26 -19.57
N VAL A 126 -16.22 -8.93 -19.62
CA VAL A 126 -15.08 -8.26 -20.22
C VAL A 126 -14.03 -7.91 -19.16
N GLY A 127 -14.46 -7.54 -17.95
CA GLY A 127 -13.55 -7.26 -16.83
C GLY A 127 -13.04 -8.52 -16.14
N LEU A 128 -11.78 -8.52 -15.73
CA LEU A 128 -11.18 -9.62 -14.98
C LEU A 128 -11.68 -9.61 -13.53
N TYR A 129 -12.29 -10.70 -13.09
CA TYR A 129 -12.78 -10.85 -11.72
C TYR A 129 -12.73 -12.31 -11.29
N ASP A 130 -12.11 -12.57 -10.15
CA ASP A 130 -12.18 -13.86 -9.47
C ASP A 130 -12.15 -13.61 -7.97
N ILE A 131 -13.13 -14.17 -7.25
CA ILE A 131 -13.28 -14.01 -5.80
C ILE A 131 -12.08 -14.56 -5.02
N LYS A 132 -11.33 -15.51 -5.57
CA LYS A 132 -10.12 -16.06 -4.93
C LYS A 132 -9.10 -14.98 -4.60
N TYR A 133 -9.10 -13.87 -5.35
CA TYR A 133 -8.16 -12.77 -5.19
C TYR A 133 -8.62 -11.65 -4.25
N ASP A 134 -9.79 -11.77 -3.58
CA ASP A 134 -10.38 -10.68 -2.76
C ASP A 134 -9.42 -10.12 -1.70
N VAL A 135 -8.64 -10.99 -1.05
CA VAL A 135 -7.71 -10.59 0.02
C VAL A 135 -6.24 -10.66 -0.37
N TRP A 136 -5.95 -10.96 -1.64
CA TRP A 136 -4.58 -11.17 -2.10
C TRP A 136 -3.89 -9.84 -2.43
N THR A 137 -2.56 -9.83 -2.25
CA THR A 137 -1.70 -8.75 -2.74
C THR A 137 -1.43 -8.96 -4.24
N VAL A 138 -1.12 -7.88 -4.95
CA VAL A 138 -0.77 -7.94 -6.38
C VAL A 138 0.34 -8.96 -6.66
N LEU A 139 1.36 -9.04 -5.79
CA LEU A 139 2.45 -10.02 -5.96
C LEU A 139 1.99 -11.47 -5.81
N GLN A 140 1.02 -11.74 -4.91
CA GLN A 140 0.45 -13.08 -4.78
C GLN A 140 -0.35 -13.46 -6.01
N ILE A 141 -1.12 -12.52 -6.55
CA ILE A 141 -1.89 -12.72 -7.80
C ILE A 141 -0.93 -13.01 -8.97
N ILE A 142 0.14 -12.22 -9.12
CA ILE A 142 1.16 -12.44 -10.17
C ILE A 142 1.75 -13.85 -10.09
N LYS A 143 2.12 -14.30 -8.87
CA LYS A 143 2.70 -15.63 -8.69
C LYS A 143 1.74 -16.77 -9.05
N ASP A 144 0.49 -16.61 -8.67
CA ASP A 144 -0.57 -17.58 -8.97
C ASP A 144 -0.85 -17.67 -10.47
N LEU A 145 -1.02 -16.51 -11.13
CA LEU A 145 -1.20 -16.45 -12.58
C LEU A 145 -0.01 -17.04 -13.34
N LYS A 146 1.21 -16.79 -12.86
CA LYS A 146 2.41 -17.38 -13.46
C LYS A 146 2.44 -18.88 -13.31
N GLN A 147 2.05 -19.40 -12.15
CA GLN A 147 1.97 -20.86 -11.93
C GLN A 147 0.89 -21.49 -12.81
N GLU A 148 -0.28 -20.84 -12.96
CA GLU A 148 -1.33 -21.33 -13.88
C GLU A 148 -0.86 -21.38 -15.34
N GLN A 149 -0.01 -20.43 -15.77
CA GLN A 149 0.58 -20.45 -17.12
C GLN A 149 1.62 -21.59 -17.27
N GLU A 150 2.42 -21.87 -16.23
CA GLU A 150 3.40 -22.95 -16.24
C GLU A 150 2.70 -24.33 -16.23
N ASP A 151 1.59 -24.45 -15.51
CA ASP A 151 0.81 -25.70 -15.40
C ASP A 151 -0.04 -25.99 -16.66
N ASN A 152 -0.39 -24.96 -17.45
CA ASN A 152 -1.20 -25.05 -18.68
C ASN A 152 -0.56 -24.28 -19.86
N PRO A 153 0.56 -24.75 -20.40
CA PRO A 153 1.29 -24.04 -21.45
C PRO A 153 0.50 -23.83 -22.75
N ASP A 154 -0.44 -24.72 -23.07
CA ASP A 154 -1.27 -24.65 -24.28
C ASP A 154 -2.32 -23.50 -24.25
N GLN A 155 -2.56 -22.87 -23.09
CA GLN A 155 -3.45 -21.70 -22.98
C GLN A 155 -2.69 -20.37 -22.94
N GLY A 156 -1.35 -20.39 -22.92
CA GLY A 156 -0.48 -19.23 -22.72
C GLY A 156 0.10 -18.59 -23.98
N GLU A 157 0.12 -19.27 -25.13
CA GLU A 157 0.68 -18.75 -26.39
C GLU A 157 -0.39 -18.12 -27.27
N GLY A 158 -0.84 -16.94 -26.85
CA GLY A 158 -1.44 -15.97 -27.75
C GLY A 158 -0.44 -14.84 -27.99
N GLU A 159 0.71 -15.13 -28.60
CA GLU A 159 1.44 -14.14 -29.38
C GLU A 159 0.54 -13.77 -30.58
N GLY A 160 -0.23 -12.72 -30.43
CA GLY A 160 -1.07 -12.15 -31.45
C GLY A 160 -1.08 -10.65 -31.32
N GLU A 161 -0.25 -9.97 -32.10
CA GLU A 161 -0.67 -8.74 -32.73
C GLU A 161 -1.92 -9.08 -33.53
N GLY A 162 -3.10 -8.95 -32.91
CA GLY A 162 -4.34 -9.32 -33.54
C GLY A 162 -5.52 -8.95 -32.68
N GLU A 163 -6.32 -8.04 -33.16
CA GLU A 163 -7.71 -7.85 -32.80
C GLU A 163 -8.40 -9.22 -32.64
N GLY A 164 -8.69 -9.68 -31.40
CA GLY A 164 -9.46 -10.91 -31.30
C GLY A 164 -9.52 -11.53 -29.89
N GLU A 165 -10.68 -11.39 -29.30
CA GLU A 165 -11.40 -12.34 -28.47
C GLU A 165 -10.63 -13.20 -27.45
N GLY A 166 -10.61 -12.72 -26.20
CA GLY A 166 -10.54 -13.61 -25.04
C GLY A 166 -9.35 -13.41 -24.11
N GLY A 167 -9.56 -12.74 -22.97
CA GLY A 167 -8.71 -12.87 -21.79
C GLY A 167 -7.72 -11.76 -21.51
N GLY A 168 -7.82 -10.60 -22.14
CA GLY A 168 -7.10 -9.39 -21.74
C GLY A 168 -8.01 -8.50 -20.90
N GLY A 169 -7.47 -7.85 -19.87
CA GLY A 169 -8.18 -6.80 -19.15
C GLY A 169 -8.65 -5.68 -20.09
N PHE A 170 -9.47 -4.74 -19.56
CA PHE A 170 -9.98 -3.63 -20.35
C PHE A 170 -8.89 -2.73 -20.94
N ASP A 171 -7.63 -2.87 -20.49
CA ASP A 171 -6.81 -1.72 -20.31
C ASP A 171 -5.38 -1.97 -20.75
N ASP A 172 -4.92 -1.15 -21.68
CA ASP A 172 -3.51 -1.04 -22.00
C ASP A 172 -3.07 0.36 -21.56
N HIS A 173 -2.57 0.44 -20.32
CA HIS A 173 -2.11 1.69 -19.74
C HIS A 173 -0.86 2.22 -20.42
N ASP A 174 -0.67 3.54 -20.39
CA ASP A 174 0.56 4.21 -20.88
C ASP A 174 1.73 4.00 -19.90
N TRP A 175 2.24 2.77 -19.91
CA TRP A 175 3.43 2.41 -19.13
C TRP A 175 4.71 3.03 -19.69
N GLU A 176 4.77 3.27 -21.00
CA GLU A 176 5.93 3.88 -21.64
C GLU A 176 6.07 5.33 -21.19
N GLY A 177 5.03 6.14 -21.29
CA GLY A 177 5.04 7.51 -20.79
C GLY A 177 5.30 7.59 -19.28
N ALA A 178 4.79 6.64 -18.49
CA ALA A 178 5.09 6.55 -17.07
C ALA A 178 6.55 6.16 -16.78
N SER A 179 7.20 5.38 -17.67
CA SER A 179 8.60 4.98 -17.51
C SER A 179 9.57 6.15 -17.76
N GLU A 180 9.20 7.08 -18.61
CA GLU A 180 9.98 8.26 -18.98
C GLU A 180 9.89 9.40 -17.94
N MET A 181 8.98 9.32 -16.98
CA MET A 181 8.85 10.34 -15.93
C MET A 181 10.14 10.44 -15.10
N SER A 182 10.59 11.68 -14.89
CA SER A 182 11.69 11.99 -13.97
C SER A 182 11.27 11.69 -12.51
N GLU A 183 12.26 11.49 -11.63
CA GLU A 183 11.98 11.29 -10.20
C GLU A 183 11.19 12.45 -9.55
N GLU A 184 11.40 13.66 -10.02
CA GLU A 184 10.70 14.85 -9.54
C GLU A 184 9.23 14.85 -9.96
N GLU A 185 8.95 14.46 -11.21
CA GLU A 185 7.60 14.32 -11.72
C GLU A 185 6.83 13.20 -11.01
N VAL A 186 7.48 12.06 -10.75
CA VAL A 186 6.90 10.95 -9.97
C VAL A 186 6.57 11.41 -8.55
N LYS A 187 7.48 12.09 -7.85
CA LYS A 187 7.24 12.62 -6.50
C LYS A 187 6.10 13.64 -6.47
N LYS A 188 6.03 14.51 -7.48
CA LYS A 188 4.95 15.47 -7.63
C LYS A 188 3.61 14.79 -7.86
N LEU A 189 3.56 13.81 -8.79
CA LEU A 189 2.35 13.03 -9.06
C LEU A 189 1.87 12.29 -7.79
N GLU A 190 2.78 11.66 -7.05
CA GLU A 190 2.45 10.99 -5.78
C GLU A 190 1.89 11.96 -4.73
N SER A 191 2.44 13.16 -4.63
CA SER A 191 1.96 14.21 -3.72
C SER A 191 0.55 14.64 -4.10
N ASP A 192 0.30 14.89 -5.40
CA ASP A 192 -0.99 15.30 -5.93
C ASP A 192 -2.05 14.22 -5.69
N ILE A 193 -1.71 12.94 -5.92
CA ILE A 193 -2.61 11.81 -5.67
C ILE A 193 -2.95 11.71 -4.17
N LYS A 194 -1.96 11.82 -3.27
CA LYS A 194 -2.20 11.81 -1.82
C LYS A 194 -3.13 12.95 -1.40
N GLN A 195 -2.93 14.14 -1.97
CA GLN A 195 -3.80 15.28 -1.71
C GLN A 195 -5.23 15.03 -2.23
N ALA A 196 -5.37 14.48 -3.44
CA ALA A 196 -6.66 14.15 -4.02
C ALA A 196 -7.43 13.12 -3.18
N ILE A 197 -6.77 12.06 -2.70
CA ILE A 197 -7.40 11.08 -1.82
C ILE A 197 -7.86 11.74 -0.51
N ARG A 198 -7.03 12.61 0.10
CA ARG A 198 -7.42 13.34 1.32
C ARG A 198 -8.64 14.24 1.09
N GLN A 199 -8.74 14.89 -0.08
CA GLN A 199 -9.92 15.67 -0.46
C GLN A 199 -11.18 14.81 -0.56
N GLY A 200 -11.08 13.62 -1.16
CA GLY A 200 -12.18 12.64 -1.19
C GLY A 200 -12.60 12.17 0.20
N GLN A 201 -11.63 11.91 1.09
CA GLN A 201 -11.91 11.55 2.49
C GLN A 201 -12.61 12.68 3.25
N MET A 202 -12.21 13.93 3.01
CA MET A 202 -12.89 15.10 3.59
C MET A 202 -14.32 15.26 3.06
N ALA A 203 -14.55 15.02 1.76
CA ALA A 203 -15.87 15.02 1.16
C ALA A 203 -16.75 13.93 1.79
N ALA A 204 -16.25 12.71 1.95
CA ALA A 204 -16.94 11.60 2.61
C ALA A 204 -17.34 11.96 4.04
N LYS A 205 -16.42 12.55 4.81
CA LYS A 205 -16.70 13.01 6.18
C LYS A 205 -17.81 14.04 6.24
N LYS A 206 -17.83 15.01 5.29
CA LYS A 206 -18.89 16.01 5.20
C LYS A 206 -20.24 15.42 4.84
N MET A 207 -20.28 14.33 4.11
CA MET A 207 -21.49 13.58 3.77
C MET A 207 -21.96 12.64 4.87
N GLY A 208 -21.24 12.55 6.01
CA GLY A 208 -21.57 11.63 7.10
C GLY A 208 -21.19 10.16 6.79
N VAL A 209 -20.42 9.92 5.72
CA VAL A 209 -19.93 8.58 5.43
C VAL A 209 -18.87 8.22 6.46
N GLY A 210 -19.06 7.10 7.17
CA GLY A 210 -18.21 6.67 8.28
C GLY A 210 -16.71 6.62 7.91
N THR A 211 -15.85 6.90 8.90
CA THR A 211 -14.39 6.93 8.73
C THR A 211 -13.68 5.69 9.27
N GLY A 212 -14.43 4.71 9.79
CA GLY A 212 -13.90 3.46 10.34
C GLY A 212 -13.22 2.58 9.28
N ALA A 213 -12.38 1.65 9.72
CA ALA A 213 -11.66 0.72 8.85
C ALA A 213 -12.60 -0.09 7.94
N GLY A 214 -13.80 -0.47 8.43
CA GLY A 214 -14.80 -1.18 7.64
C GLY A 214 -15.50 -0.35 6.56
N SER A 215 -15.29 0.97 6.52
CA SER A 215 -15.86 1.87 5.52
C SER A 215 -14.91 2.18 4.35
N ASP A 216 -13.68 1.69 4.38
CA ASP A 216 -12.68 1.84 3.31
C ASP A 216 -12.62 0.61 2.41
N LEU A 217 -13.75 0.31 1.79
CA LEU A 217 -13.88 -0.86 0.92
C LEU A 217 -12.94 -0.84 -0.29
N LEU A 218 -12.52 0.35 -0.72
CA LEU A 218 -11.56 0.54 -1.81
C LEU A 218 -10.10 0.48 -1.35
N GLY A 219 -9.81 0.44 -0.04
CA GLY A 219 -8.45 0.42 0.49
C GLY A 219 -7.67 1.73 0.31
N LEU A 220 -8.36 2.86 0.15
CA LEU A 220 -7.73 4.17 -0.12
C LEU A 220 -6.91 4.68 1.08
N ASN A 221 -7.25 4.29 2.31
CA ASN A 221 -6.49 4.68 3.50
C ASN A 221 -5.08 4.07 3.48
N GLU A 222 -4.94 2.83 3.01
CA GLU A 222 -3.65 2.16 2.86
C GLU A 222 -2.74 2.89 1.86
N LEU A 223 -3.33 3.44 0.80
CA LEU A 223 -2.61 4.18 -0.24
C LEU A 223 -2.09 5.54 0.24
N VAL A 224 -2.76 6.15 1.22
CA VAL A 224 -2.35 7.43 1.83
C VAL A 224 -1.48 7.23 3.05
N ALA A 225 -1.56 6.07 3.69
CA ALA A 225 -0.71 5.75 4.81
C ALA A 225 0.75 6.00 4.39
N SER A 226 1.38 6.94 5.06
CA SER A 226 2.80 7.21 4.85
C SER A 226 3.52 5.90 5.13
N LYS A 227 4.22 5.35 4.14
CA LYS A 227 5.25 4.33 4.39
C LYS A 227 6.42 5.04 5.06
N VAL A 228 6.14 5.61 6.24
CA VAL A 228 7.21 6.04 7.13
C VAL A 228 8.05 4.81 7.37
N ASN A 229 9.32 4.90 7.08
CA ASN A 229 10.25 3.86 7.48
C ASN A 229 10.35 3.93 9.02
N TRP A 230 9.33 3.35 9.68
CA TRP A 230 9.24 3.36 11.14
C TRP A 230 10.50 2.79 11.79
N LYS A 231 11.20 1.88 11.10
CA LYS A 231 12.48 1.31 11.53
C LYS A 231 13.55 2.40 11.61
N GLN A 232 13.68 3.20 10.56
CA GLN A 232 14.62 4.31 10.54
C GLN A 232 14.28 5.35 11.60
N GLN A 233 13.00 5.74 11.70
CA GLN A 233 12.57 6.70 12.73
C GLN A 233 12.73 6.18 14.14
N LEU A 234 12.41 4.90 14.38
CA LEU A 234 12.63 4.28 15.67
C LEU A 234 14.12 4.19 15.99
N GLN A 235 14.95 3.86 15.01
CA GLN A 235 16.41 3.81 15.15
C GLN A 235 16.99 5.21 15.41
N GLU A 236 16.54 6.24 14.71
CA GLU A 236 16.93 7.64 14.94
C GLU A 236 16.48 8.12 16.33
N PHE A 237 15.22 7.85 16.70
CA PHE A 237 14.70 8.16 18.04
C PHE A 237 15.48 7.45 19.13
N ALA A 238 15.64 6.14 19.02
CA ALA A 238 16.37 5.35 19.99
C ALA A 238 17.84 5.78 20.06
N SER A 239 18.49 6.05 18.93
CA SER A 239 19.84 6.58 18.87
C SER A 239 19.95 7.94 19.54
N SER A 240 19.02 8.86 19.30
CA SER A 240 19.02 10.19 19.92
C SER A 240 18.73 10.16 21.43
N THR A 241 17.95 9.17 21.88
CA THR A 241 17.53 9.02 23.28
C THR A 241 18.53 8.18 24.08
N CYS A 242 19.04 7.11 23.45
CA CYS A 242 19.93 6.16 24.10
C CYS A 242 21.42 6.52 23.97
N THR A 243 21.78 7.39 22.99
CA THR A 243 23.15 7.85 22.88
C THR A 243 23.41 8.88 24.00
N ALA A 244 24.31 8.52 24.86
CA ALA A 244 24.70 9.32 25.99
C ALA A 244 25.08 10.75 25.58
N LYS A 245 24.39 11.75 26.12
CA LYS A 245 24.89 13.10 26.14
C LYS A 245 26.14 13.11 27.03
N GLN A 246 27.27 13.42 26.45
CA GLN A 246 28.50 13.61 27.24
C GLN A 246 28.33 14.89 28.03
N GLU A 247 28.02 14.76 29.32
CA GLU A 247 28.00 15.90 30.24
C GLU A 247 29.34 15.97 30.99
N SER A 248 29.88 17.17 31.14
CA SER A 248 31.07 17.38 31.94
C SER A 248 30.68 17.37 33.43
N SER A 249 31.27 16.50 34.21
CA SER A 249 31.04 16.39 35.66
C SER A 249 32.31 16.61 36.46
N TRP A 250 32.19 17.40 37.52
CA TRP A 250 33.26 17.65 38.50
C TRP A 250 33.28 16.62 39.62
N ARG A 251 32.34 15.66 39.65
CA ARG A 251 32.29 14.62 40.69
C ARG A 251 33.54 13.76 40.76
N ARG A 252 34.20 13.54 39.62
CA ARG A 252 35.46 12.81 39.53
C ARG A 252 36.37 13.60 38.60
N PRO A 253 37.47 14.20 39.11
CA PRO A 253 38.38 14.92 38.23
C PRO A 253 39.12 13.97 37.28
N ASN A 254 39.43 14.46 36.10
CA ASN A 254 40.13 13.70 35.07
C ASN A 254 41.55 13.34 35.54
N ARG A 255 41.81 12.06 35.79
CA ARG A 255 43.07 11.56 36.32
C ARG A 255 44.25 11.82 35.39
N ARG A 256 44.04 12.02 34.11
CA ARG A 256 45.08 12.19 33.09
C ARG A 256 45.93 13.43 33.30
N PHE A 257 45.36 14.48 33.88
CA PHE A 257 46.03 15.76 34.06
C PHE A 257 46.27 16.09 35.54
N LEU A 258 45.84 15.25 36.47
CA LEU A 258 46.01 15.47 37.90
C LEU A 258 47.49 15.53 38.33
N HIS A 259 48.37 14.77 37.70
CA HIS A 259 49.81 14.77 37.96
C HIS A 259 50.48 16.08 37.55
N GLN A 260 49.84 16.89 36.71
CA GLN A 260 50.30 18.23 36.31
C GLN A 260 49.67 19.35 37.16
N GLY A 261 48.92 19.00 38.20
CA GLY A 261 48.21 19.97 39.04
C GLY A 261 46.98 20.58 38.37
N ILE A 262 46.57 20.09 37.17
CA ILE A 262 45.43 20.60 36.42
C ILE A 262 44.20 19.76 36.77
N ILE A 263 43.19 20.40 37.37
CA ILE A 263 41.90 19.78 37.70
C ILE A 263 40.94 20.07 36.53
N MET A 264 40.54 19.00 35.84
CA MET A 264 39.56 19.09 34.73
C MET A 264 38.37 18.19 35.00
N PRO A 265 37.19 18.55 34.53
CA PRO A 265 36.01 17.70 34.64
C PRO A 265 36.18 16.43 33.81
N THR A 266 35.54 15.36 34.25
CA THR A 266 35.42 14.12 33.46
C THR A 266 34.11 14.14 32.67
N LEU A 267 34.14 13.68 31.43
CA LEU A 267 32.94 13.44 30.67
C LEU A 267 32.23 12.21 31.23
N ILE A 268 31.01 12.38 31.71
CA ILE A 268 30.14 11.29 32.14
C ILE A 268 29.11 11.12 31.04
N SER A 269 28.97 9.90 30.56
CA SER A 269 27.91 9.54 29.64
C SER A 269 26.89 8.68 30.40
N GLU A 270 25.65 9.14 30.46
CA GLU A 270 24.54 8.32 30.93
C GLU A 270 23.97 7.59 29.69
N SER A 271 24.42 6.38 29.46
CA SER A 271 23.81 5.52 28.43
C SER A 271 22.63 4.78 29.03
N ILE A 272 21.57 4.62 28.25
CA ILE A 272 20.48 3.71 28.61
C ILE A 272 21.02 2.29 28.40
N THR A 273 21.11 1.54 29.49
CA THR A 273 21.63 0.16 29.46
C THR A 273 20.54 -0.87 29.34
N GLU A 274 19.30 -0.51 29.69
CA GLU A 274 18.15 -1.41 29.68
C GLU A 274 17.02 -0.83 28.84
N LEU A 275 16.32 -1.70 28.10
CA LEU A 275 15.19 -1.33 27.25
C LEU A 275 14.03 -2.31 27.47
N VAL A 276 12.83 -1.76 27.57
CA VAL A 276 11.60 -2.54 27.71
C VAL A 276 10.88 -2.57 26.37
N PHE A 277 10.63 -3.77 25.87
CA PHE A 277 9.78 -3.99 24.72
C PHE A 277 8.48 -4.66 25.15
N THR A 278 7.36 -4.08 24.74
CA THR A 278 6.05 -4.70 24.89
C THR A 278 5.62 -5.25 23.54
N ARG A 279 5.24 -6.52 23.50
CA ARG A 279 4.80 -7.22 22.28
C ARG A 279 3.36 -7.66 22.44
N ASP A 280 2.52 -7.28 21.46
CA ASP A 280 1.15 -7.78 21.35
C ASP A 280 1.20 -9.24 20.94
N ALA A 281 0.67 -10.11 21.78
CA ALA A 281 0.55 -11.56 21.56
C ALA A 281 -0.87 -12.01 21.25
N SER A 282 -1.78 -11.07 20.90
CA SER A 282 -3.15 -11.38 20.52
C SER A 282 -3.23 -12.32 19.31
N GLY A 283 -4.33 -13.04 19.19
CA GLY A 283 -4.54 -14.04 18.12
C GLY A 283 -4.33 -13.51 16.71
N SER A 284 -4.56 -12.20 16.46
CA SER A 284 -4.30 -11.57 15.17
C SER A 284 -2.81 -11.46 14.81
N MET A 285 -1.93 -11.50 15.80
CA MET A 285 -0.48 -11.45 15.61
C MET A 285 0.14 -12.82 15.28
N HIS A 286 -0.59 -13.90 15.55
CA HIS A 286 -0.14 -15.27 15.25
C HIS A 286 -0.26 -15.65 13.76
N PHE A 287 -0.95 -14.82 12.94
CA PHE A 287 -1.06 -15.06 11.50
C PHE A 287 0.23 -14.66 10.76
N GLY A 288 0.89 -15.66 10.15
CA GLY A 288 2.11 -15.48 9.35
C GLY A 288 3.33 -15.12 10.20
N ASP A 289 4.29 -14.42 9.60
CA ASP A 289 5.61 -14.12 10.20
C ASP A 289 5.64 -12.86 11.08
N ARG A 290 4.50 -12.36 11.53
CA ARG A 290 4.43 -11.03 12.20
C ARG A 290 5.25 -10.98 13.48
N LEU A 291 5.05 -11.94 14.37
CA LEU A 291 5.78 -12.02 15.64
C LEU A 291 7.28 -12.22 15.42
N THR A 292 7.66 -13.11 14.47
CA THR A 292 9.06 -13.34 14.11
C THR A 292 9.72 -12.06 13.58
N LYS A 293 9.03 -11.30 12.74
CA LYS A 293 9.52 -10.01 12.22
C LYS A 293 9.70 -8.99 13.34
N VAL A 294 8.71 -8.83 14.23
CA VAL A 294 8.80 -7.90 15.38
C VAL A 294 9.97 -8.28 16.27
N THR A 295 10.13 -9.55 16.63
CA THR A 295 11.23 -10.02 17.46
C THR A 295 12.60 -9.81 16.81
N SER A 296 12.73 -10.10 15.52
CA SER A 296 13.99 -9.88 14.79
C SER A 296 14.40 -8.41 14.74
N GLU A 297 13.43 -7.51 14.54
CA GLU A 297 13.66 -6.06 14.57
C GLU A 297 14.04 -5.56 15.96
N MET A 298 13.40 -6.05 17.01
CA MET A 298 13.74 -5.75 18.40
C MET A 298 15.22 -6.10 18.69
N VAL A 299 15.63 -7.30 18.30
CA VAL A 299 17.02 -7.76 18.48
C VAL A 299 18.00 -6.90 17.67
N ALA A 300 17.65 -6.54 16.44
CA ALA A 300 18.45 -5.69 15.59
C ALA A 300 18.65 -4.28 16.20
N ILE A 301 17.59 -3.67 16.73
CA ILE A 301 17.61 -2.38 17.40
C ILE A 301 18.50 -2.44 18.66
N ALA A 302 18.29 -3.45 19.49
CA ALA A 302 19.07 -3.62 20.72
C ALA A 302 20.57 -3.75 20.45
N LYS A 303 20.96 -4.52 19.43
CA LYS A 303 22.34 -4.64 18.98
C LYS A 303 22.91 -3.33 18.44
N ALA A 304 22.13 -2.61 17.62
CA ALA A 304 22.56 -1.33 17.03
C ALA A 304 22.81 -0.26 18.11
N LEU A 305 22.00 -0.24 19.17
CA LEU A 305 22.08 0.70 20.29
C LEU A 305 23.06 0.27 21.39
N ARG A 306 23.64 -0.93 21.27
CA ARG A 306 24.51 -1.53 22.30
C ARG A 306 23.84 -1.60 23.69
N ILE A 307 22.55 -1.96 23.70
CA ILE A 307 21.80 -2.18 24.94
C ILE A 307 22.35 -3.45 25.62
N GLU A 308 22.52 -3.37 26.94
CA GLU A 308 23.05 -4.48 27.74
C GLU A 308 21.94 -5.50 28.10
N LYS A 309 20.72 -5.00 28.33
CA LYS A 309 19.59 -5.80 28.80
C LYS A 309 18.28 -5.39 28.12
N ILE A 310 17.50 -6.38 27.70
CA ILE A 310 16.14 -6.21 27.16
C ILE A 310 15.16 -6.90 28.10
N HIS A 311 14.08 -6.21 28.41
CA HIS A 311 12.88 -6.77 29.02
C HIS A 311 11.83 -6.94 27.92
N LEU A 312 11.43 -8.17 27.65
CA LEU A 312 10.35 -8.51 26.71
C LEU A 312 9.08 -8.83 27.50
N ILE A 313 8.05 -8.07 27.28
CA ILE A 313 6.74 -8.25 27.92
C ILE A 313 5.72 -8.59 26.82
N ASP A 314 5.16 -9.79 26.89
CA ASP A 314 4.06 -10.21 26.03
C ASP A 314 2.72 -9.92 26.72
N TRP A 315 1.77 -9.36 25.98
CA TRP A 315 0.45 -9.05 26.51
C TRP A 315 -0.65 -9.38 25.49
N ASP A 316 -1.80 -9.85 26.03
CA ASP A 316 -3.04 -10.06 25.31
C ASP A 316 -4.19 -9.85 26.29
N GLY A 317 -4.73 -8.62 26.32
CA GLY A 317 -5.73 -8.24 27.36
C GLY A 317 -5.18 -8.16 28.80
N ALA A 318 -4.13 -8.92 29.11
CA ALA A 318 -3.35 -8.90 30.34
C ALA A 318 -1.88 -9.19 30.03
N VAL A 319 -0.98 -8.96 31.00
CA VAL A 319 0.41 -9.34 30.87
C VAL A 319 0.54 -10.85 30.95
N GLY A 320 0.97 -11.47 29.82
CA GLY A 320 1.12 -12.93 29.72
C GLY A 320 2.49 -13.43 30.16
N SER A 321 3.56 -12.74 29.76
CA SER A 321 4.92 -13.11 30.14
C SER A 321 5.85 -11.90 30.26
N HIS A 322 6.86 -12.03 31.12
CA HIS A 322 7.99 -11.08 31.21
C HIS A 322 9.28 -11.88 31.19
N GLU A 323 10.12 -11.61 30.23
CA GLU A 323 11.43 -12.27 30.08
C GLU A 323 12.54 -11.24 29.93
N GLU A 324 13.70 -11.58 30.45
CA GLU A 324 14.90 -10.74 30.40
C GLU A 324 15.96 -11.40 29.52
N PHE A 325 16.53 -10.63 28.61
CA PHE A 325 17.62 -11.07 27.74
C PHE A 325 18.79 -10.11 27.86
N THR A 326 19.99 -10.66 27.97
CA THR A 326 21.25 -9.89 27.94
C THR A 326 21.81 -9.88 26.51
N ALA A 327 22.82 -9.04 26.25
CA ALA A 327 23.44 -8.92 24.93
C ALA A 327 23.89 -10.28 24.34
N ASP A 328 24.34 -11.19 25.19
CA ASP A 328 24.79 -12.55 24.79
C ASP A 328 23.61 -13.49 24.47
N THR A 329 22.43 -13.21 25.02
CA THR A 329 21.24 -14.08 24.90
C THR A 329 20.19 -13.54 23.95
N PHE A 330 20.37 -12.37 23.35
CA PHE A 330 19.41 -11.75 22.42
C PHE A 330 19.04 -12.66 21.24
N GLN A 331 19.97 -13.51 20.79
CA GLN A 331 19.73 -14.45 19.70
C GLN A 331 18.75 -15.58 20.06
N TYR A 332 18.52 -15.80 21.35
CA TYR A 332 17.61 -16.83 21.86
C TYR A 332 16.25 -16.26 22.25
N ALA A 333 16.02 -14.97 22.05
CA ALA A 333 14.71 -14.37 22.28
C ALA A 333 13.65 -15.16 21.47
N PRO A 334 12.63 -15.73 22.13
CA PRO A 334 11.69 -16.62 21.46
C PRO A 334 10.90 -15.88 20.40
N SER A 335 10.85 -16.48 19.22
CA SER A 335 10.01 -15.96 18.14
C SER A 335 8.52 -16.05 18.47
N ILE A 336 8.14 -16.99 19.34
CA ILE A 336 6.75 -17.22 19.77
C ILE A 336 6.76 -17.85 21.18
N LYS A 337 6.00 -17.27 22.12
CA LYS A 337 5.37 -18.03 23.19
C LYS A 337 3.87 -17.97 22.99
N GLU A 338 3.22 -19.12 23.02
CA GLU A 338 1.77 -19.21 23.10
C GLU A 338 1.34 -18.58 24.41
N VAL A 339 0.74 -17.41 24.35
CA VAL A 339 0.02 -16.82 25.46
C VAL A 339 -1.41 -17.31 25.32
N HIS A 340 -1.80 -18.27 26.14
CA HIS A 340 -3.17 -18.71 26.24
C HIS A 340 -3.96 -17.62 26.97
N GLY A 341 -4.85 -16.94 26.19
CA GLY A 341 -5.92 -16.11 26.74
C GLY A 341 -7.04 -16.95 27.30
#